data_7f11341fe27cd44f49b8d3cc38236b90
#
_entry.id   7f11341fe27cd44f49b8d3cc38236b90
#
_cell.length_a   1.000
_cell.length_b   1.000
_cell.length_c   1.000
_cell.angle_alpha   90.00
_cell.angle_beta   90.00
_cell.angle_gamma   90.00
#
_symmetry.space_group_name_H-M   'P 1'
#
loop_
_entity.id
_entity.type
_entity.pdbx_description
1 polymer ?
#
loop_
_entity_poly.entity_id
_entity_poly.type
_entity_poly.pdbx_seq_one_letter_code
_entity_poly.pdbx_strand_id
1 'polypeptide(L)'
;MSQILRRYPLLNDASAMYIHEKDNWTAFRWNATELTAILEEVNRKQGLLYGRLSSLGFDSKLKAMAENLTYDVVYSSEIEGIRLNVDEVRSSIARKLGIENVKQTAPSHYIDSVVAVMLDAVNHYDQILTKEKICAWQAAFFPTGFSEGSQIEVGQYRTNEEHIVSGMFGREKIHYIAPSPERVDEEMAHFLDWFNSQENISSVIRSAIAHFWFVSIHPFEDGNGRLARILSDMLLARADKSEFRFYNISSQINKDKNRYYNILEKAQHGDGDITEWIYWYANTLSVALDEAENIVSTILNKSFFWQKVSSVPLSQRQTDMLNLFLDGYEAKITSKTWASLAKCSKDTAIRDIQDLVDKDILREDIPGAKRPSYSIIYDPEDITVFFSDVTIEQQNGNHYIKAMYKGRLKVCERILPLDAERFEKGDLPLENLLAKYCSYLRIS
;
A
#
# COMPACT_ATOMS: atom_id res chain seq x y z
N MET A 1 12.22 11.38 12.88
CA MET A 1 13.13 12.14 13.77
C MET A 1 13.29 13.53 13.20
N SER A 2 12.25 14.35 13.27
CA SER A 2 12.40 15.79 13.12
C SER A 2 12.48 16.38 14.52
N GLN A 3 13.68 16.65 14.98
CA GLN A 3 13.86 17.47 16.17
C GLN A 3 13.95 18.92 15.69
N ILE A 4 12.90 19.67 15.97
CA ILE A 4 12.91 21.13 15.80
C ILE A 4 13.90 21.67 16.81
N LEU A 5 15.00 22.21 16.33
CA LEU A 5 16.01 22.85 17.19
C LEU A 5 15.90 24.36 17.13
N ARG A 6 15.70 24.90 18.30
CA ARG A 6 15.78 26.32 18.62
C ARG A 6 17.19 26.86 18.39
N ARG A 7 17.26 28.06 17.83
CA ARG A 7 18.37 29.00 17.74
C ARG A 7 19.67 28.57 18.43
N TYR A 8 20.65 28.16 17.62
CA TYR A 8 22.03 28.02 18.04
C TYR A 8 22.98 28.68 17.07
N PRO A 9 24.11 29.25 17.54
CA PRO A 9 25.11 29.82 16.65
C PRO A 9 25.78 28.72 15.83
N LEU A 10 25.86 28.97 14.54
CA LEU A 10 26.44 28.16 13.49
C LEU A 10 27.81 27.59 13.88
N LEU A 11 27.93 26.28 13.98
CA LEU A 11 29.16 25.60 13.66
C LEU A 11 29.12 25.34 12.15
N ASN A 12 29.64 26.30 11.39
CA ASN A 12 29.71 26.26 9.95
C ASN A 12 30.64 25.12 9.49
N ASP A 13 30.03 24.09 8.85
CA ASP A 13 30.73 23.39 7.80
C ASP A 13 30.51 24.20 6.49
N ALA A 14 31.36 25.20 6.29
CA ALA A 14 31.19 26.28 5.33
C ALA A 14 31.43 25.85 3.85
N SER A 15 31.25 24.58 3.51
CA SER A 15 31.53 24.06 2.15
C SER A 15 30.38 23.29 1.47
N ALA A 16 29.29 22.98 2.13
CA ALA A 16 28.17 22.28 1.51
C ALA A 16 27.15 23.28 0.95
N MET A 17 27.13 23.45 -0.36
CA MET A 17 26.09 24.21 -1.06
C MET A 17 24.85 23.38 -1.20
N TYR A 18 23.72 23.81 -0.62
CA TYR A 18 22.42 23.16 -0.77
C TYR A 18 21.81 23.48 -2.15
N ILE A 19 20.89 22.62 -2.60
CA ILE A 19 20.28 22.76 -3.91
C ILE A 19 19.61 24.14 -4.11
N HIS A 20 18.92 24.66 -3.08
CA HIS A 20 18.21 25.95 -3.15
C HIS A 20 19.11 27.19 -3.17
N GLU A 21 20.42 27.03 -2.96
CA GLU A 21 21.42 28.10 -3.07
C GLU A 21 21.93 28.26 -4.51
N LYS A 22 21.51 27.35 -5.42
CA LYS A 22 21.90 27.38 -6.83
C LYS A 22 20.93 28.21 -7.65
N ASP A 23 21.46 28.86 -8.70
CA ASP A 23 20.63 29.54 -9.67
C ASP A 23 19.66 28.57 -10.33
N ASN A 24 18.35 28.96 -10.42
CA ASN A 24 17.29 28.13 -11.00
C ASN A 24 17.18 26.73 -10.39
N TRP A 25 17.36 26.61 -9.07
CA TRP A 25 17.36 25.33 -8.36
C TRP A 25 16.10 24.47 -8.57
N THR A 26 15.00 25.08 -8.97
CA THR A 26 13.72 24.43 -9.28
C THR A 26 13.65 23.84 -10.69
N ALA A 27 14.65 24.11 -11.54
CA ALA A 27 14.79 23.51 -12.86
C ALA A 27 15.37 22.09 -12.73
N PHE A 28 14.62 21.20 -12.09
CA PHE A 28 15.03 19.82 -11.88
C PHE A 28 15.25 19.07 -13.19
N ARG A 29 16.29 18.25 -13.22
CA ARG A 29 16.67 17.42 -14.37
C ARG A 29 16.62 15.95 -13.97
N TRP A 30 16.32 15.09 -14.93
CA TRP A 30 16.37 13.65 -14.76
C TRP A 30 16.71 12.93 -16.06
N ASN A 31 17.26 11.72 -15.94
CA ASN A 31 17.52 10.85 -17.07
C ASN A 31 16.27 10.01 -17.40
N ALA A 32 15.52 10.43 -18.40
CA ALA A 32 14.29 9.75 -18.80
C ALA A 32 14.52 8.28 -19.24
N THR A 33 15.69 7.98 -19.84
CA THR A 33 16.03 6.63 -20.29
C THR A 33 16.20 5.67 -19.11
N GLU A 34 16.86 6.11 -18.04
CA GLU A 34 17.03 5.30 -16.82
C GLU A 34 15.71 5.04 -16.09
N LEU A 35 14.76 5.95 -16.21
CA LEU A 35 13.46 5.85 -15.54
C LEU A 35 12.41 5.05 -16.34
N THR A 36 12.63 4.83 -17.65
CA THR A 36 11.62 4.23 -18.53
C THR A 36 11.08 2.91 -17.97
N ALA A 37 11.95 1.97 -17.64
CA ALA A 37 11.52 0.63 -17.20
C ALA A 37 10.69 0.66 -15.91
N ILE A 38 11.10 1.45 -14.91
CA ILE A 38 10.35 1.53 -13.64
C ILE A 38 9.02 2.27 -13.81
N LEU A 39 8.97 3.29 -14.65
CA LEU A 39 7.72 4.01 -14.93
C LEU A 39 6.71 3.14 -15.69
N GLU A 40 7.18 2.34 -16.67
CA GLU A 40 6.33 1.37 -17.38
C GLU A 40 5.78 0.31 -16.42
N GLU A 41 6.61 -0.18 -15.50
CA GLU A 41 6.17 -1.14 -14.47
C GLU A 41 5.12 -0.54 -13.54
N VAL A 42 5.31 0.68 -13.05
CA VAL A 42 4.33 1.38 -12.21
C VAL A 42 3.02 1.56 -12.97
N ASN A 43 3.05 2.07 -14.19
CA ASN A 43 1.85 2.27 -15.00
C ASN A 43 1.10 0.97 -15.25
N ARG A 44 1.82 -0.13 -15.55
CA ARG A 44 1.23 -1.46 -15.71
C ARG A 44 0.53 -1.93 -14.44
N LYS A 45 1.19 -1.79 -13.28
CA LYS A 45 0.63 -2.19 -11.97
C LYS A 45 -0.59 -1.35 -11.61
N GLN A 46 -0.54 -0.03 -11.82
CA GLN A 46 -1.72 0.84 -11.63
C GLN A 46 -2.89 0.39 -12.52
N GLY A 47 -2.64 0.13 -13.79
CA GLY A 47 -3.67 -0.34 -14.73
C GLY A 47 -4.29 -1.67 -14.28
N LEU A 48 -3.49 -2.63 -13.83
CA LEU A 48 -3.96 -3.92 -13.30
C LEU A 48 -4.80 -3.73 -12.03
N LEU A 49 -4.31 -2.95 -11.08
CA LEU A 49 -5.02 -2.67 -9.83
C LEU A 49 -6.39 -2.04 -10.09
N TYR A 50 -6.46 -0.99 -10.90
CA TYR A 50 -7.73 -0.34 -11.24
C TYR A 50 -8.66 -1.23 -12.07
N GLY A 51 -8.11 -2.06 -12.97
CA GLY A 51 -8.87 -3.08 -13.69
C GLY A 51 -9.56 -4.07 -12.75
N ARG A 52 -8.86 -4.58 -11.74
CA ARG A 52 -9.43 -5.47 -10.72
C ARG A 52 -10.43 -4.75 -9.82
N LEU A 53 -10.12 -3.53 -9.40
CA LEU A 53 -11.02 -2.71 -8.60
C LEU A 53 -12.34 -2.44 -9.32
N SER A 54 -12.34 -2.37 -10.66
CA SER A 54 -13.58 -2.16 -11.43
C SER A 54 -14.60 -3.29 -11.23
N SER A 55 -14.15 -4.50 -10.93
CA SER A 55 -15.02 -5.66 -10.65
C SER A 55 -15.54 -5.73 -9.22
N LEU A 56 -15.00 -4.92 -8.29
CA LEU A 56 -15.51 -4.83 -6.92
C LEU A 56 -16.81 -4.01 -6.85
N GLY A 57 -17.77 -4.48 -6.07
CA GLY A 57 -18.93 -3.68 -5.67
C GLY A 57 -18.53 -2.47 -4.81
N PHE A 58 -19.42 -1.47 -4.73
CA PHE A 58 -19.17 -0.20 -4.03
C PHE A 58 -18.72 -0.40 -2.58
N ASP A 59 -19.41 -1.24 -1.80
CA ASP A 59 -19.08 -1.49 -0.40
C ASP A 59 -17.70 -2.11 -0.20
N SER A 60 -17.29 -3.01 -1.11
CA SER A 60 -15.98 -3.64 -1.07
C SER A 60 -14.86 -2.64 -1.41
N LYS A 61 -15.09 -1.75 -2.39
CA LYS A 61 -14.17 -0.65 -2.69
C LYS A 61 -14.01 0.28 -1.50
N LEU A 62 -15.11 0.66 -0.88
CA LEU A 62 -15.10 1.57 0.26
C LEU A 62 -14.34 0.96 1.45
N LYS A 63 -14.51 -0.34 1.72
CA LYS A 63 -13.75 -1.07 2.76
C LYS A 63 -12.26 -1.14 2.44
N ALA A 64 -11.90 -1.48 1.20
CA ALA A 64 -10.50 -1.53 0.76
C ALA A 64 -9.83 -0.15 0.88
N MET A 65 -10.51 0.91 0.47
CA MET A 65 -10.05 2.28 0.61
C MET A 65 -9.86 2.66 2.09
N ALA A 66 -10.84 2.36 2.94
CA ALA A 66 -10.78 2.68 4.36
C ALA A 66 -9.61 1.98 5.06
N GLU A 67 -9.33 0.73 4.72
CA GLU A 67 -8.19 -0.01 5.27
C GLU A 67 -6.87 0.58 4.79
N ASN A 68 -6.73 0.86 3.50
CA ASN A 68 -5.54 1.51 2.95
C ASN A 68 -5.29 2.88 3.59
N LEU A 69 -6.31 3.72 3.69
CA LEU A 69 -6.23 5.05 4.29
C LEU A 69 -5.89 4.98 5.79
N THR A 70 -6.40 3.95 6.50
CA THR A 70 -6.04 3.73 7.91
C THR A 70 -4.54 3.58 8.09
N TYR A 71 -3.93 2.72 7.29
CA TYR A 71 -2.48 2.51 7.37
C TYR A 71 -1.69 3.69 6.82
N ASP A 72 -2.19 4.42 5.85
CA ASP A 72 -1.53 5.63 5.36
C ASP A 72 -1.43 6.71 6.45
N VAL A 73 -2.52 7.00 7.15
CA VAL A 73 -2.55 7.91 8.29
C VAL A 73 -1.57 7.46 9.39
N VAL A 74 -1.60 6.17 9.73
CA VAL A 74 -0.75 5.61 10.78
C VAL A 74 0.72 5.70 10.40
N TYR A 75 1.10 5.19 9.24
CA TYR A 75 2.51 5.16 8.83
C TYR A 75 3.06 6.54 8.49
N SER A 76 2.26 7.42 7.87
CA SER A 76 2.66 8.80 7.64
C SER A 76 2.98 9.54 8.95
N SER A 77 2.22 9.27 10.01
CA SER A 77 2.50 9.82 11.34
C SER A 77 3.70 9.13 12.00
N GLU A 78 3.86 7.82 11.85
CA GLU A 78 4.97 7.05 12.43
C GLU A 78 6.32 7.40 11.80
N ILE A 79 6.36 7.82 10.53
CA ILE A 79 7.56 8.37 9.90
C ILE A 79 8.09 9.55 10.71
N GLU A 80 7.23 10.41 11.21
CA GLU A 80 7.57 11.56 12.03
C GLU A 80 7.68 11.23 13.54
N GLY A 81 7.65 9.96 13.92
CA GLY A 81 7.79 9.51 15.31
C GLY A 81 6.49 9.52 16.11
N ILE A 82 5.36 9.88 15.51
CA ILE A 82 4.05 9.96 16.18
C ILE A 82 3.34 8.61 16.05
N ARG A 83 3.08 7.94 17.15
CA ARG A 83 2.33 6.67 17.17
C ARG A 83 0.84 6.93 17.38
N LEU A 84 0.04 6.51 16.42
CA LEU A 84 -1.42 6.59 16.47
C LEU A 84 -2.03 5.23 16.82
N ASN A 85 -3.18 5.27 17.50
CA ASN A 85 -3.98 4.08 17.74
C ASN A 85 -4.74 3.72 16.46
N VAL A 86 -4.44 2.54 15.89
CA VAL A 86 -5.02 2.05 14.63
C VAL A 86 -6.55 1.96 14.70
N ASP A 87 -7.11 1.51 15.84
CA ASP A 87 -8.56 1.37 16.00
C ASP A 87 -9.27 2.72 16.04
N GLU A 88 -8.64 3.76 16.62
CA GLU A 88 -9.16 5.12 16.61
C GLU A 88 -9.13 5.71 15.18
N VAL A 89 -8.03 5.50 14.45
CA VAL A 89 -7.89 5.96 13.05
C VAL A 89 -8.95 5.27 12.18
N ARG A 90 -9.07 3.94 12.29
CA ARG A 90 -10.08 3.15 11.56
C ARG A 90 -11.51 3.64 11.86
N SER A 91 -11.81 3.90 13.13
CA SER A 91 -13.12 4.40 13.55
C SER A 91 -13.42 5.80 13.00
N SER A 92 -12.42 6.70 12.97
CA SER A 92 -12.55 8.03 12.40
C SER A 92 -12.85 7.97 10.90
N ILE A 93 -12.08 7.16 10.16
CA ILE A 93 -12.26 6.96 8.72
C ILE A 93 -13.62 6.35 8.42
N ALA A 94 -14.01 5.26 9.10
CA ALA A 94 -15.29 4.60 8.90
C ALA A 94 -16.46 5.55 9.10
N ARG A 95 -16.41 6.38 10.15
CA ARG A 95 -17.45 7.39 10.42
C ARG A 95 -17.53 8.45 9.32
N LYS A 96 -16.39 8.95 8.84
CA LYS A 96 -16.35 9.98 7.77
C LYS A 96 -16.79 9.43 6.41
N LEU A 97 -16.57 8.14 6.16
CA LEU A 97 -16.98 7.45 4.93
C LEU A 97 -18.39 6.81 5.02
N GLY A 98 -19.07 6.90 6.18
CA GLY A 98 -20.40 6.31 6.36
C GLY A 98 -20.40 4.77 6.37
N ILE A 99 -19.29 4.12 6.77
CA ILE A 99 -19.18 2.67 6.85
C ILE A 99 -19.82 2.20 8.16
N GLU A 100 -20.88 1.42 8.04
CA GLU A 100 -21.57 0.82 9.18
C GLU A 100 -20.84 -0.45 9.69
N ASN A 101 -21.19 -0.87 10.94
CA ASN A 101 -20.70 -2.10 11.57
C ASN A 101 -19.19 -2.18 11.87
N VAL A 102 -18.50 -1.04 11.98
CA VAL A 102 -17.13 -0.97 12.51
C VAL A 102 -17.20 -0.74 14.02
N LYS A 103 -16.38 -1.47 14.79
CA LYS A 103 -16.24 -1.22 16.23
C LYS A 103 -15.88 0.24 16.46
N GLN A 104 -16.79 0.99 17.08
CA GLN A 104 -16.57 2.41 17.31
C GLN A 104 -15.68 2.63 18.54
N THR A 105 -14.49 3.12 18.29
CA THR A 105 -13.60 3.69 19.29
C THR A 105 -13.64 5.21 19.11
N ALA A 106 -13.89 5.97 20.17
CA ALA A 106 -13.91 7.42 20.06
C ALA A 106 -12.50 7.94 19.73
N PRO A 107 -12.28 8.53 18.54
CA PRO A 107 -10.96 9.03 18.17
C PRO A 107 -10.67 10.33 18.93
N SER A 108 -9.40 10.59 19.17
CA SER A 108 -8.96 11.89 19.64
C SER A 108 -9.21 13.00 18.59
N HIS A 109 -9.35 14.25 19.02
CA HIS A 109 -9.49 15.38 18.10
C HIS A 109 -8.33 15.47 17.11
N TYR A 110 -7.13 15.13 17.55
CA TYR A 110 -5.94 15.09 16.70
C TYR A 110 -6.10 14.06 15.54
N ILE A 111 -6.48 12.83 15.86
CA ILE A 111 -6.70 11.77 14.84
C ILE A 111 -7.79 12.20 13.86
N ASP A 112 -8.90 12.74 14.36
CA ASP A 112 -9.98 13.22 13.50
C ASP A 112 -9.54 14.33 12.54
N SER A 113 -8.65 15.21 12.99
CA SER A 113 -8.09 16.29 12.17
C SER A 113 -7.14 15.76 11.10
N VAL A 114 -6.23 14.86 11.45
CA VAL A 114 -5.31 14.22 10.48
C VAL A 114 -6.09 13.46 9.40
N VAL A 115 -7.07 12.66 9.80
CA VAL A 115 -7.95 11.92 8.86
C VAL A 115 -8.72 12.88 7.96
N ALA A 116 -9.20 14.00 8.51
CA ALA A 116 -9.94 15.00 7.73
C ALA A 116 -9.07 15.63 6.65
N VAL A 117 -7.81 15.96 6.95
CA VAL A 117 -6.87 16.54 5.97
C VAL A 117 -6.58 15.55 4.84
N MET A 118 -6.31 14.29 5.17
CA MET A 118 -6.01 13.28 4.15
C MET A 118 -7.21 13.01 3.23
N LEU A 119 -8.41 12.92 3.79
CA LEU A 119 -9.64 12.78 3.00
C LEU A 119 -9.92 14.04 2.15
N ASP A 120 -9.69 15.23 2.71
CA ASP A 120 -9.92 16.48 1.98
C ASP A 120 -9.01 16.58 0.75
N ALA A 121 -7.73 16.21 0.88
CA ALA A 121 -6.77 16.23 -0.22
C ALA A 121 -7.14 15.27 -1.35
N VAL A 122 -7.64 14.08 -1.02
CA VAL A 122 -8.00 13.05 -1.99
C VAL A 122 -9.38 13.33 -2.60
N ASN A 123 -10.36 13.72 -1.79
CA ASN A 123 -11.72 14.02 -2.29
C ASN A 123 -11.78 15.28 -3.16
N HIS A 124 -10.84 16.20 -2.96
CA HIS A 124 -10.76 17.45 -3.71
C HIS A 124 -9.49 17.52 -4.57
N TYR A 125 -9.05 16.37 -5.07
CA TYR A 125 -7.82 16.26 -5.87
C TYR A 125 -7.81 17.14 -7.12
N ASP A 126 -8.96 17.44 -7.69
CA ASP A 126 -9.15 18.25 -8.90
C ASP A 126 -9.18 19.77 -8.64
N GLN A 127 -9.28 20.18 -7.38
CA GLN A 127 -9.31 21.59 -7.01
C GLN A 127 -7.92 22.22 -7.04
N ILE A 128 -7.89 23.53 -7.27
CA ILE A 128 -6.67 24.35 -7.19
C ILE A 128 -6.18 24.34 -5.74
N LEU A 129 -4.90 24.00 -5.56
CA LEU A 129 -4.22 24.07 -4.27
C LEU A 129 -3.80 25.52 -4.00
N THR A 130 -4.18 26.06 -2.86
CA THR A 130 -3.84 27.45 -2.46
C THR A 130 -3.02 27.47 -1.17
N LYS A 131 -2.38 28.63 -0.91
CA LYS A 131 -1.66 28.88 0.35
C LYS A 131 -2.57 28.65 1.55
N GLU A 132 -3.78 29.19 1.51
CA GLU A 132 -4.76 29.09 2.60
C GLU A 132 -5.13 27.62 2.88
N LYS A 133 -5.26 26.81 1.83
CA LYS A 133 -5.57 25.38 1.94
C LYS A 133 -4.46 24.63 2.65
N ILE A 134 -3.21 24.80 2.21
CA ILE A 134 -2.04 24.15 2.84
C ILE A 134 -1.86 24.62 4.27
N CYS A 135 -2.00 25.91 4.55
CA CYS A 135 -1.93 26.47 5.90
C CYS A 135 -3.03 25.91 6.81
N ALA A 136 -4.25 25.74 6.29
CA ALA A 136 -5.34 25.11 7.04
C ALA A 136 -5.08 23.64 7.35
N TRP A 137 -4.46 22.89 6.40
CA TRP A 137 -4.05 21.51 6.63
C TRP A 137 -2.95 21.41 7.70
N GLN A 138 -1.96 22.30 7.66
CA GLN A 138 -0.92 22.36 8.69
C GLN A 138 -1.52 22.66 10.06
N ALA A 139 -2.41 23.63 10.14
CA ALA A 139 -3.10 23.99 11.40
C ALA A 139 -3.90 22.81 11.98
N ALA A 140 -4.51 21.98 11.13
CA ALA A 140 -5.25 20.81 11.57
C ALA A 140 -4.35 19.73 12.22
N PHE A 141 -3.06 19.69 11.89
CA PHE A 141 -2.11 18.81 12.54
C PHE A 141 -1.68 19.30 13.94
N PHE A 142 -1.85 20.58 14.23
CA PHE A 142 -1.38 21.18 15.48
C PHE A 142 -2.48 22.00 16.17
N PRO A 143 -3.61 21.36 16.54
CA PRO A 143 -4.78 22.07 17.09
C PRO A 143 -4.49 22.78 18.42
N THR A 144 -3.41 22.42 19.11
CA THR A 144 -2.99 23.05 20.37
C THR A 144 -1.95 24.15 20.16
N GLY A 145 -1.40 24.30 18.96
CA GLY A 145 -0.28 25.21 18.68
C GLY A 145 1.08 24.70 19.17
N PHE A 146 1.16 23.41 19.54
CA PHE A 146 2.40 22.81 20.08
C PHE A 146 2.81 21.60 19.25
N SER A 147 4.13 21.43 19.08
CA SER A 147 4.77 20.24 18.59
C SER A 147 5.91 19.85 19.54
N GLU A 148 6.00 18.56 19.93
CA GLU A 148 7.03 18.01 20.82
C GLU A 148 7.26 18.86 22.10
N GLY A 149 6.19 19.46 22.63
CA GLY A 149 6.23 20.31 23.83
C GLY A 149 6.71 21.75 23.60
N SER A 150 6.98 22.13 22.35
CA SER A 150 7.35 23.50 21.98
C SER A 150 6.20 24.18 21.23
N GLN A 151 6.00 25.44 21.48
CA GLN A 151 5.06 26.27 20.74
C GLN A 151 5.63 26.50 19.33
N ILE A 152 4.79 26.31 18.30
CA ILE A 152 5.13 26.51 16.91
C ILE A 152 4.19 27.49 16.22
N GLU A 153 4.63 28.05 15.10
CA GLU A 153 3.77 28.84 14.20
C GLU A 153 2.80 27.90 13.47
N VAL A 154 1.50 28.16 13.61
CA VAL A 154 0.44 27.29 13.09
C VAL A 154 -0.41 28.04 12.07
N GLY A 155 -0.70 27.40 10.93
CA GLY A 155 -1.54 27.96 9.89
C GLY A 155 -0.91 29.08 9.07
N GLN A 156 0.38 29.24 9.15
CA GLN A 156 1.17 30.21 8.39
C GLN A 156 2.55 29.67 8.10
N TYR A 157 3.21 30.22 7.10
CA TYR A 157 4.62 29.87 6.82
C TYR A 157 5.52 30.37 7.94
N ARG A 158 6.60 29.64 8.18
CA ARG A 158 7.59 29.96 9.20
C ARG A 158 8.24 31.33 8.99
N THR A 159 8.54 31.98 10.08
CA THR A 159 9.29 33.25 10.09
C THR A 159 10.70 33.08 10.64
N ASN A 160 11.07 31.85 11.04
CA ASN A 160 12.38 31.51 11.58
C ASN A 160 13.17 30.64 10.58
N GLU A 161 14.51 30.65 10.73
CA GLU A 161 15.38 29.70 10.01
C GLU A 161 15.04 28.27 10.46
N GLU A 162 15.11 27.34 9.51
CA GLU A 162 14.81 25.93 9.75
C GLU A 162 15.98 25.04 9.35
N HIS A 163 16.42 24.23 10.30
CA HIS A 163 17.53 23.30 10.15
C HIS A 163 17.04 21.88 10.39
N ILE A 164 17.20 21.02 9.42
CA ILE A 164 16.88 19.60 9.53
C ILE A 164 18.06 18.88 10.14
N VAL A 165 17.89 18.41 11.37
CA VAL A 165 18.99 17.85 12.16
C VAL A 165 18.67 16.46 12.70
N SER A 166 19.71 15.70 13.07
CA SER A 166 19.61 14.46 13.84
C SER A 166 20.69 14.41 14.90
N GLY A 167 20.51 13.56 15.90
CA GLY A 167 21.46 13.38 16.99
C GLY A 167 20.94 13.86 18.34
N MET A 168 21.79 13.83 19.36
CA MET A 168 21.46 14.30 20.71
C MET A 168 21.74 15.79 20.82
N PHE A 169 20.97 16.46 21.66
CA PHE A 169 21.14 17.86 22.00
C PHE A 169 22.61 18.22 22.30
N GLY A 170 23.15 19.22 21.59
CA GLY A 170 24.53 19.67 21.67
C GLY A 170 25.54 18.85 20.86
N ARG A 171 25.08 17.84 20.11
CA ARG A 171 25.85 17.02 19.15
C ARG A 171 25.03 16.70 17.91
N GLU A 172 24.27 17.67 17.46
CA GLU A 172 23.41 17.53 16.30
C GLU A 172 24.23 17.51 15.01
N LYS A 173 23.84 16.64 14.08
CA LYS A 173 24.30 16.69 12.68
C LYS A 173 23.24 17.44 11.88
N ILE A 174 23.63 18.52 11.22
CA ILE A 174 22.80 19.23 10.25
C ILE A 174 22.80 18.42 8.95
N HIS A 175 21.62 18.04 8.50
CA HIS A 175 21.43 17.34 7.22
C HIS A 175 21.05 18.31 6.11
N TYR A 176 20.28 19.33 6.42
CA TYR A 176 19.82 20.31 5.46
C TYR A 176 19.46 21.62 6.17
N ILE A 177 19.74 22.73 5.53
CA ILE A 177 19.28 24.06 5.92
C ILE A 177 18.28 24.50 4.85
N ALA A 178 17.05 24.80 5.25
CA ALA A 178 16.00 25.25 4.35
C ALA A 178 16.26 26.70 3.86
N PRO A 179 15.64 27.14 2.75
CA PRO A 179 15.70 28.54 2.29
C PRO A 179 15.38 29.53 3.43
N SER A 180 15.97 30.73 3.38
CA SER A 180 15.70 31.74 4.40
C SER A 180 14.19 32.08 4.48
N PRO A 181 13.68 32.48 5.65
CA PRO A 181 12.24 32.76 5.85
C PRO A 181 11.70 33.78 4.84
N GLU A 182 12.49 34.76 4.46
CA GLU A 182 12.10 35.81 3.52
C GLU A 182 11.80 35.29 2.11
N ARG A 183 12.37 34.12 1.75
CA ARG A 183 12.18 33.47 0.46
C ARG A 183 10.97 32.55 0.45
N VAL A 184 10.45 32.11 1.60
CA VAL A 184 9.46 31.05 1.68
C VAL A 184 8.17 31.41 0.92
N ASP A 185 7.68 32.64 1.02
CA ASP A 185 6.47 33.07 0.30
C ASP A 185 6.66 33.01 -1.22
N GLU A 186 7.79 33.45 -1.75
CA GLU A 186 8.11 33.42 -3.17
C GLU A 186 8.30 31.98 -3.67
N GLU A 187 9.06 31.17 -2.96
CA GLU A 187 9.29 29.76 -3.29
C GLU A 187 7.99 28.96 -3.29
N MET A 188 7.12 29.20 -2.33
CA MET A 188 5.81 28.56 -2.26
C MET A 188 4.84 29.06 -3.34
N ALA A 189 4.93 30.32 -3.76
CA ALA A 189 4.14 30.83 -4.89
C ALA A 189 4.54 30.09 -6.18
N HIS A 190 5.85 29.97 -6.47
CA HIS A 190 6.37 29.21 -7.62
C HIS A 190 5.95 27.73 -7.55
N PHE A 191 6.07 27.11 -6.37
CA PHE A 191 5.62 25.73 -6.17
C PHE A 191 4.11 25.55 -6.46
N LEU A 192 3.27 26.44 -5.95
CA LEU A 192 1.82 26.38 -6.15
C LEU A 192 1.42 26.60 -7.60
N ASP A 193 2.05 27.53 -8.29
CA ASP A 193 1.83 27.77 -9.73
C ASP A 193 2.17 26.53 -10.53
N TRP A 194 3.33 25.92 -10.27
CA TRP A 194 3.72 24.66 -10.91
C TRP A 194 2.79 23.49 -10.51
N PHE A 195 2.45 23.35 -9.24
CA PHE A 195 1.59 22.26 -8.74
C PHE A 195 0.19 22.29 -9.38
N ASN A 196 -0.32 23.48 -9.71
CA ASN A 196 -1.61 23.68 -10.34
C ASN A 196 -1.54 23.72 -11.87
N SER A 197 -0.35 23.85 -12.46
CA SER A 197 -0.17 23.85 -13.92
C SER A 197 -0.49 22.48 -14.53
N GLN A 198 -0.62 22.43 -15.84
CA GLN A 198 -0.70 21.20 -16.60
C GLN A 198 0.62 21.00 -17.35
N GLU A 199 1.42 20.05 -16.92
CA GLU A 199 2.67 19.68 -17.59
C GLU A 199 2.55 18.31 -18.24
N ASN A 200 3.18 18.14 -19.40
CA ASN A 200 3.20 16.88 -20.12
C ASN A 200 4.36 15.98 -19.63
N ILE A 201 4.36 15.68 -18.34
CA ILE A 201 5.29 14.74 -17.70
C ILE A 201 4.52 13.63 -17.02
N SER A 202 5.18 12.49 -16.79
CA SER A 202 4.59 11.36 -16.04
C SER A 202 4.08 11.84 -14.68
N SER A 203 2.87 11.41 -14.32
CA SER A 203 2.25 11.70 -13.02
C SER A 203 3.11 11.22 -11.85
N VAL A 204 3.81 10.10 -12.03
CA VAL A 204 4.74 9.55 -11.03
C VAL A 204 5.91 10.49 -10.83
N ILE A 205 6.51 11.00 -11.93
CA ILE A 205 7.61 11.99 -11.86
C ILE A 205 7.09 13.26 -11.20
N ARG A 206 5.91 13.74 -11.59
CA ARG A 206 5.32 14.95 -11.03
C ARG A 206 5.07 14.83 -9.52
N SER A 207 4.56 13.71 -9.09
CA SER A 207 4.33 13.41 -7.67
C SER A 207 5.67 13.35 -6.90
N ALA A 208 6.70 12.73 -7.46
CA ALA A 208 8.04 12.68 -6.87
C ALA A 208 8.68 14.08 -6.76
N ILE A 209 8.53 14.93 -7.78
CA ILE A 209 9.02 16.32 -7.77
C ILE A 209 8.29 17.12 -6.71
N ALA A 210 6.96 17.03 -6.64
CA ALA A 210 6.18 17.76 -5.64
C ALA A 210 6.62 17.43 -4.21
N HIS A 211 6.85 16.16 -3.92
CA HIS A 211 7.35 15.72 -2.62
C HIS A 211 8.72 16.34 -2.32
N PHE A 212 9.66 16.17 -3.22
CA PHE A 212 11.04 16.66 -3.07
C PHE A 212 11.09 18.18 -2.92
N TRP A 213 10.40 18.89 -3.81
CA TRP A 213 10.40 20.34 -3.83
C TRP A 213 9.79 20.93 -2.57
N PHE A 214 8.60 20.45 -2.18
CA PHE A 214 7.93 20.92 -0.96
C PHE A 214 8.77 20.69 0.31
N VAL A 215 9.33 19.48 0.45
CA VAL A 215 10.21 19.17 1.60
C VAL A 215 11.49 20.02 1.57
N SER A 216 11.99 20.40 0.38
CA SER A 216 13.19 21.24 0.26
C SER A 216 12.91 22.71 0.53
N ILE A 217 11.72 23.24 0.23
CA ILE A 217 11.31 24.58 0.70
C ILE A 217 11.13 24.60 2.21
N HIS A 218 10.55 23.51 2.76
CA HIS A 218 10.28 23.36 4.20
C HIS A 218 9.51 24.55 4.78
N PRO A 219 8.30 24.85 4.27
CA PRO A 219 7.63 26.13 4.56
C PRO A 219 7.09 26.30 5.96
N PHE A 220 7.04 25.26 6.79
CA PHE A 220 6.49 25.28 8.14
C PHE A 220 7.54 24.87 9.18
N GLU A 221 7.34 25.23 10.44
CA GLU A 221 8.17 24.78 11.56
C GLU A 221 8.00 23.28 11.86
N ASP A 222 6.81 22.69 11.53
CA ASP A 222 6.55 21.26 11.59
C ASP A 222 5.40 20.85 10.67
N GLY A 223 5.33 19.56 10.32
CA GLY A 223 4.31 18.98 9.46
C GLY A 223 4.68 18.88 7.98
N ASN A 224 5.88 19.36 7.59
CA ASN A 224 6.30 19.40 6.19
C ASN A 224 6.34 18.00 5.55
N GLY A 225 6.86 16.98 6.23
CA GLY A 225 6.90 15.61 5.73
C GLY A 225 5.52 15.03 5.47
N ARG A 226 4.58 15.22 6.41
CA ARG A 226 3.18 14.77 6.26
C ARG A 226 2.49 15.46 5.09
N LEU A 227 2.66 16.79 4.98
CA LEU A 227 2.09 17.56 3.87
C LEU A 227 2.71 17.15 2.53
N ALA A 228 4.02 16.93 2.44
CA ALA A 228 4.67 16.47 1.21
C ALA A 228 4.09 15.15 0.72
N ARG A 229 3.83 14.19 1.61
CA ARG A 229 3.18 12.92 1.27
C ARG A 229 1.75 13.13 0.79
N ILE A 230 0.97 13.97 1.48
CA ILE A 230 -0.41 14.32 1.07
C ILE A 230 -0.45 15.00 -0.30
N LEU A 231 0.46 15.93 -0.57
CA LEU A 231 0.57 16.61 -1.86
C LEU A 231 0.92 15.64 -2.99
N SER A 232 1.83 14.71 -2.70
CA SER A 232 2.18 13.63 -3.63
C SER A 232 0.97 12.77 -3.98
N ASP A 233 0.20 12.38 -2.96
CA ASP A 233 -1.01 11.60 -3.12
C ASP A 233 -2.11 12.35 -3.88
N MET A 234 -2.26 13.65 -3.64
CA MET A 234 -3.20 14.49 -4.39
C MET A 234 -2.89 14.52 -5.90
N LEU A 235 -1.59 14.60 -6.28
CA LEU A 235 -1.19 14.54 -7.68
C LEU A 235 -1.42 13.16 -8.31
N LEU A 236 -1.19 12.08 -7.57
CA LEU A 236 -1.52 10.74 -8.05
C LEU A 236 -3.03 10.54 -8.19
N ALA A 237 -3.84 11.06 -7.25
CA ALA A 237 -5.29 11.03 -7.35
C ALA A 237 -5.81 11.82 -8.57
N ARG A 238 -5.18 12.96 -8.89
CA ARG A 238 -5.48 13.73 -10.14
C ARG A 238 -5.22 12.90 -11.39
N ALA A 239 -4.12 12.16 -11.42
CA ALA A 239 -3.77 11.31 -12.56
C ALA A 239 -4.73 10.13 -12.70
N ASP A 240 -5.06 9.50 -11.59
CA ASP A 240 -5.98 8.37 -11.53
C ASP A 240 -7.45 8.79 -11.74
N LYS A 241 -7.74 10.09 -11.67
CA LYS A 241 -9.09 10.68 -11.70
C LYS A 241 -10.03 9.98 -10.72
N SER A 242 -9.53 9.70 -9.54
CA SER A 242 -10.20 8.90 -8.53
C SER A 242 -9.97 9.46 -7.13
N GLU A 243 -11.07 9.62 -6.39
CA GLU A 243 -11.03 9.85 -4.95
C GLU A 243 -10.68 8.59 -4.15
N PHE A 244 -10.73 7.43 -4.79
CA PHE A 244 -10.39 6.16 -4.17
C PHE A 244 -8.90 5.87 -4.31
N ARG A 245 -8.18 5.90 -3.17
CA ARG A 245 -6.78 5.54 -3.07
C ARG A 245 -6.65 4.15 -2.47
N PHE A 246 -5.99 3.25 -3.19
CA PHE A 246 -5.87 1.84 -2.83
C PHE A 246 -4.44 1.40 -2.57
N TYR A 247 -3.46 2.29 -2.67
CA TYR A 247 -2.05 2.02 -2.42
C TYR A 247 -1.44 3.11 -1.52
N ASN A 248 -0.42 2.76 -0.77
CA ASN A 248 0.11 3.53 0.33
C ASN A 248 1.64 3.61 0.27
N ILE A 249 2.16 4.75 -0.18
CA ILE A 249 3.60 5.00 -0.24
C ILE A 249 4.17 5.16 1.18
N SER A 250 3.44 5.76 2.11
CA SER A 250 3.92 6.00 3.48
C SER A 250 4.28 4.69 4.19
N SER A 251 3.54 3.59 3.92
CA SER A 251 3.87 2.26 4.43
C SER A 251 5.28 1.82 4.01
N GLN A 252 5.62 2.00 2.74
CA GLN A 252 6.92 1.61 2.21
C GLN A 252 8.05 2.53 2.70
N ILE A 253 7.80 3.83 2.77
CA ILE A 253 8.75 4.79 3.36
C ILE A 253 9.02 4.42 4.81
N ASN A 254 7.99 4.06 5.58
CA ASN A 254 8.13 3.69 6.99
C ASN A 254 8.99 2.43 7.20
N LYS A 255 8.95 1.47 6.26
CA LYS A 255 9.77 0.25 6.32
C LYS A 255 11.26 0.53 6.13
N ASP A 256 11.63 1.57 5.39
CA ASP A 256 13.03 1.94 5.12
C ASP A 256 13.26 3.46 5.22
N LYS A 257 12.94 4.02 6.39
CA LYS A 257 13.10 5.46 6.67
C LYS A 257 14.52 5.96 6.43
N ASN A 258 15.51 5.15 6.79
CA ASN A 258 16.91 5.55 6.65
C ASN A 258 17.27 5.79 5.19
N ARG A 259 16.81 4.92 4.30
CA ARG A 259 17.04 5.09 2.85
C ARG A 259 16.32 6.32 2.32
N TYR A 260 15.08 6.55 2.75
CA TYR A 260 14.32 7.75 2.40
C TYR A 260 15.09 9.02 2.74
N TYR A 261 15.51 9.18 4.00
CA TYR A 261 16.24 10.37 4.41
C TYR A 261 17.59 10.52 3.72
N ASN A 262 18.34 9.43 3.52
CA ASN A 262 19.64 9.46 2.84
C ASN A 262 19.51 9.91 1.38
N ILE A 263 18.50 9.42 0.65
CA ILE A 263 18.28 9.81 -0.75
C ILE A 263 17.80 11.26 -0.84
N LEU A 264 16.93 11.67 0.09
CA LEU A 264 16.47 13.05 0.18
C LEU A 264 17.64 14.00 0.46
N GLU A 265 18.47 13.73 1.48
CA GLU A 265 19.67 14.49 1.83
C GLU A 265 20.63 14.58 0.63
N LYS A 266 20.89 13.45 -0.05
CA LYS A 266 21.74 13.40 -1.23
C LYS A 266 21.22 14.30 -2.37
N ALA A 267 19.93 14.26 -2.66
CA ALA A 267 19.32 15.10 -3.69
C ALA A 267 19.33 16.59 -3.31
N GLN A 268 19.14 16.92 -2.02
CA GLN A 268 19.20 18.29 -1.50
C GLN A 268 20.61 18.89 -1.52
N HIS A 269 21.66 18.07 -1.62
CA HIS A 269 23.05 18.51 -1.86
C HIS A 269 23.49 18.35 -3.31
N GLY A 270 22.60 17.86 -4.18
CA GLY A 270 22.86 17.60 -5.59
C GLY A 270 22.94 18.85 -6.44
N ASP A 271 23.13 18.66 -7.74
CA ASP A 271 23.28 19.71 -8.76
C ASP A 271 21.96 20.00 -9.52
N GLY A 272 20.84 19.50 -9.04
CA GLY A 272 19.53 19.57 -9.69
C GLY A 272 19.19 18.34 -10.54
N ASP A 273 20.10 17.37 -10.67
CA ASP A 273 19.75 16.03 -11.16
C ASP A 273 19.12 15.23 -10.04
N ILE A 274 17.84 14.91 -10.19
CA ILE A 274 17.03 14.16 -9.22
C ILE A 274 16.63 12.77 -9.75
N THR A 275 17.37 12.21 -10.70
CA THR A 275 17.09 10.88 -11.29
C THR A 275 16.99 9.80 -10.23
N GLU A 276 17.95 9.75 -9.31
CA GLU A 276 17.96 8.72 -8.25
C GLU A 276 16.79 8.87 -7.27
N TRP A 277 16.39 10.11 -6.95
CA TRP A 277 15.21 10.39 -6.15
C TRP A 277 13.93 9.88 -6.83
N ILE A 278 13.74 10.24 -8.12
CA ILE A 278 12.56 9.80 -8.88
C ILE A 278 12.54 8.27 -9.01
N TYR A 279 13.68 7.64 -9.28
CA TYR A 279 13.79 6.18 -9.37
C TYR A 279 13.39 5.52 -8.04
N TRP A 280 13.93 6.01 -6.93
CA TRP A 280 13.58 5.49 -5.60
C TRP A 280 12.10 5.68 -5.30
N TYR A 281 11.54 6.85 -5.61
CA TYR A 281 10.12 7.14 -5.40
C TYR A 281 9.23 6.22 -6.23
N ALA A 282 9.53 6.06 -7.52
CA ALA A 282 8.80 5.17 -8.43
C ALA A 282 8.89 3.71 -8.00
N ASN A 283 10.07 3.25 -7.53
CA ASN A 283 10.23 1.90 -7.00
C ASN A 283 9.43 1.69 -5.70
N THR A 284 9.41 2.67 -4.81
CA THR A 284 8.61 2.65 -3.59
C THR A 284 7.10 2.58 -3.91
N LEU A 285 6.66 3.34 -4.92
CA LEU A 285 5.29 3.28 -5.43
C LEU A 285 4.98 1.91 -6.07
N SER A 286 5.92 1.34 -6.83
CA SER A 286 5.77 0.00 -7.42
C SER A 286 5.53 -1.07 -6.36
N VAL A 287 6.28 -1.05 -5.26
CA VAL A 287 6.09 -1.98 -4.13
C VAL A 287 4.76 -1.73 -3.40
N ALA A 288 4.36 -0.46 -3.24
CA ALA A 288 3.07 -0.12 -2.65
C ALA A 288 1.89 -0.63 -3.49
N LEU A 289 2.03 -0.62 -4.81
CA LEU A 289 1.03 -1.18 -5.74
C LEU A 289 0.94 -2.72 -5.63
N ASP A 290 2.05 -3.42 -5.45
CA ASP A 290 2.03 -4.88 -5.21
C ASP A 290 1.29 -5.23 -3.91
N GLU A 291 1.51 -4.47 -2.83
CA GLU A 291 0.77 -4.68 -1.58
C GLU A 291 -0.72 -4.41 -1.74
N ALA A 292 -1.08 -3.33 -2.44
CA ALA A 292 -2.47 -3.01 -2.74
C ALA A 292 -3.15 -4.09 -3.58
N GLU A 293 -2.46 -4.62 -4.58
CA GLU A 293 -2.89 -5.72 -5.41
C GLU A 293 -3.20 -6.98 -4.57
N ASN A 294 -2.33 -7.31 -3.61
CA ASN A 294 -2.55 -8.43 -2.69
C ASN A 294 -3.80 -8.23 -1.82
N ILE A 295 -4.01 -7.01 -1.31
CA ILE A 295 -5.21 -6.67 -0.51
C ILE A 295 -6.47 -6.82 -1.36
N VAL A 296 -6.48 -6.24 -2.57
CA VAL A 296 -7.62 -6.30 -3.49
C VAL A 296 -7.91 -7.75 -3.89
N SER A 297 -6.88 -8.53 -4.20
CA SER A 297 -7.01 -9.96 -4.52
C SER A 297 -7.63 -10.74 -3.36
N THR A 298 -7.21 -10.46 -2.12
CA THR A 298 -7.80 -11.09 -0.92
C THR A 298 -9.29 -10.76 -0.80
N ILE A 299 -9.67 -9.50 -1.00
CA ILE A 299 -11.07 -9.06 -0.94
C ILE A 299 -11.90 -9.72 -2.04
N LEU A 300 -11.37 -9.76 -3.27
CA LEU A 300 -12.02 -10.41 -4.41
C LEU A 300 -12.21 -11.90 -4.15
N ASN A 301 -11.16 -12.61 -3.75
CA ASN A 301 -11.21 -14.03 -3.45
C ASN A 301 -12.24 -14.32 -2.36
N LYS A 302 -12.28 -13.49 -1.29
CA LYS A 302 -13.27 -13.61 -0.23
C LYS A 302 -14.70 -13.39 -0.75
N SER A 303 -14.89 -12.40 -1.61
CA SER A 303 -16.20 -12.11 -2.21
C SER A 303 -16.67 -13.26 -3.12
N PHE A 304 -15.80 -13.76 -4.00
CA PHE A 304 -16.09 -14.91 -4.85
C PHE A 304 -16.38 -16.17 -4.02
N PHE A 305 -15.56 -16.43 -3.02
CA PHE A 305 -15.79 -17.54 -2.10
C PHE A 305 -17.18 -17.51 -1.49
N TRP A 306 -17.59 -16.39 -0.88
CA TRP A 306 -18.90 -16.25 -0.26
C TRP A 306 -20.06 -16.32 -1.27
N GLN A 307 -19.87 -15.82 -2.47
CA GLN A 307 -20.85 -15.95 -3.56
C GLN A 307 -21.05 -17.43 -3.93
N LYS A 308 -19.97 -18.19 -4.08
CA LYS A 308 -20.01 -19.61 -4.45
C LYS A 308 -20.63 -20.48 -3.36
N VAL A 309 -20.34 -20.21 -2.10
CA VAL A 309 -20.87 -20.99 -0.97
C VAL A 309 -22.18 -20.44 -0.40
N SER A 310 -22.79 -19.44 -1.03
CA SER A 310 -23.99 -18.74 -0.53
C SER A 310 -25.20 -19.67 -0.30
N SER A 311 -25.31 -20.76 -1.06
CA SER A 311 -26.36 -21.78 -0.92
C SER A 311 -26.01 -22.89 0.06
N VAL A 312 -24.79 -22.95 0.58
CA VAL A 312 -24.34 -24.00 1.49
C VAL A 312 -24.66 -23.62 2.93
N PRO A 313 -25.42 -24.43 3.66
CA PRO A 313 -25.75 -24.13 5.05
C PRO A 313 -24.49 -24.27 5.93
N LEU A 314 -24.09 -23.17 6.56
CA LEU A 314 -22.95 -23.09 7.48
C LEU A 314 -23.41 -22.62 8.86
N SER A 315 -22.82 -23.17 9.91
CA SER A 315 -23.02 -22.65 11.26
C SER A 315 -22.29 -21.30 11.42
N GLN A 316 -22.76 -20.45 12.35
CA GLN A 316 -22.10 -19.16 12.64
C GLN A 316 -20.62 -19.36 12.95
N ARG A 317 -20.27 -20.38 13.74
CA ARG A 317 -18.88 -20.69 14.07
C ARG A 317 -18.03 -21.02 12.84
N GLN A 318 -18.56 -21.82 11.90
CA GLN A 318 -17.87 -22.10 10.64
C GLN A 318 -17.67 -20.83 9.82
N THR A 319 -18.71 -20.00 9.72
CA THR A 319 -18.63 -18.69 9.03
C THR A 319 -17.57 -17.78 9.65
N ASP A 320 -17.55 -17.64 10.98
CA ASP A 320 -16.58 -16.79 11.69
C ASP A 320 -15.15 -17.29 11.48
N MET A 321 -14.94 -18.60 11.56
CA MET A 321 -13.63 -19.21 11.35
C MET A 321 -13.16 -19.09 9.90
N LEU A 322 -14.02 -19.32 8.92
CA LEU A 322 -13.71 -19.13 7.51
C LEU A 322 -13.36 -17.66 7.22
N ASN A 323 -14.13 -16.70 7.77
CA ASN A 323 -13.80 -15.29 7.64
C ASN A 323 -12.41 -14.95 8.19
N LEU A 324 -12.07 -15.49 9.37
CA LEU A 324 -10.75 -15.24 9.98
C LEU A 324 -9.60 -15.70 9.08
N PHE A 325 -9.72 -16.90 8.49
CA PHE A 325 -8.68 -17.43 7.59
C PHE A 325 -8.70 -16.73 6.22
N LEU A 326 -9.85 -16.34 5.70
CA LEU A 326 -9.97 -15.56 4.47
C LEU A 326 -9.41 -14.14 4.62
N ASP A 327 -9.40 -13.59 5.83
CA ASP A 327 -8.79 -12.31 6.18
C ASP A 327 -7.26 -12.40 6.40
N GLY A 328 -6.66 -13.56 6.11
CA GLY A 328 -5.20 -13.74 6.10
C GLY A 328 -4.61 -14.20 7.44
N TYR A 329 -5.38 -14.87 8.30
CA TYR A 329 -4.81 -15.45 9.52
C TYR A 329 -3.76 -16.52 9.17
N GLU A 330 -2.50 -16.28 9.49
CA GLU A 330 -1.34 -17.04 8.99
C GLU A 330 -1.18 -18.47 9.52
N ALA A 331 -1.94 -18.89 10.54
CA ALA A 331 -1.82 -20.23 11.06
C ALA A 331 -2.52 -21.27 10.17
N LYS A 332 -1.94 -22.48 10.06
CA LYS A 332 -2.60 -23.59 9.38
C LYS A 332 -3.92 -23.96 10.03
N ILE A 333 -4.93 -24.26 9.22
CA ILE A 333 -6.20 -24.81 9.69
C ILE A 333 -5.93 -26.23 10.18
N THR A 334 -6.03 -26.43 11.47
CA THR A 334 -5.93 -27.75 12.13
C THR A 334 -7.02 -27.83 13.19
N SER A 335 -7.38 -29.06 13.63
CA SER A 335 -8.35 -29.21 14.73
C SER A 335 -7.91 -28.50 16.02
N LYS A 336 -6.60 -28.38 16.26
CA LYS A 336 -6.05 -27.66 17.42
C LYS A 336 -6.21 -26.15 17.27
N THR A 337 -5.83 -25.59 16.11
CA THR A 337 -5.95 -24.15 15.82
C THR A 337 -7.42 -23.73 15.83
N TRP A 338 -8.28 -24.50 15.16
CA TRP A 338 -9.71 -24.26 15.11
C TRP A 338 -10.34 -24.26 16.51
N ALA A 339 -10.08 -25.31 17.34
CA ALA A 339 -10.61 -25.40 18.69
C ALA A 339 -10.20 -24.21 19.57
N SER A 340 -8.94 -23.77 19.44
CA SER A 340 -8.40 -22.63 20.20
C SER A 340 -9.07 -21.31 19.80
N LEU A 341 -9.19 -21.04 18.51
CA LEU A 341 -9.74 -19.79 17.98
C LEU A 341 -11.26 -19.71 18.15
N ALA A 342 -11.96 -20.81 17.85
CA ALA A 342 -13.41 -20.91 17.98
C ALA A 342 -13.87 -21.15 19.43
N LYS A 343 -12.95 -21.26 20.39
CA LYS A 343 -13.23 -21.54 21.82
C LYS A 343 -14.17 -22.73 22.02
N CYS A 344 -13.91 -23.84 21.29
CA CYS A 344 -14.71 -25.05 21.34
C CYS A 344 -13.88 -26.28 21.66
N SER A 345 -14.55 -27.45 21.91
CA SER A 345 -13.83 -28.70 22.12
C SER A 345 -13.16 -29.19 20.85
N LYS A 346 -12.11 -29.99 20.99
CA LYS A 346 -11.40 -30.58 19.84
C LYS A 346 -12.32 -31.43 18.97
N ASP A 347 -13.26 -32.18 19.59
CA ASP A 347 -14.22 -33.00 18.85
C ASP A 347 -15.22 -32.17 18.05
N THR A 348 -15.60 -31.00 18.58
CA THR A 348 -16.41 -30.03 17.85
C THR A 348 -15.65 -29.46 16.67
N ALA A 349 -14.37 -29.08 16.85
CA ALA A 349 -13.52 -28.59 15.77
C ALA A 349 -13.33 -29.64 14.66
N ILE A 350 -13.15 -30.92 15.02
CA ILE A 350 -13.04 -32.01 14.03
C ILE A 350 -14.33 -32.14 13.24
N ARG A 351 -15.50 -32.09 13.90
CA ARG A 351 -16.80 -32.17 13.21
C ARG A 351 -17.03 -30.97 12.28
N ASP A 352 -16.72 -29.76 12.72
CA ASP A 352 -16.83 -28.57 11.89
C ASP A 352 -15.96 -28.65 10.62
N ILE A 353 -14.69 -29.06 10.79
CA ILE A 353 -13.74 -29.21 9.68
C ILE A 353 -14.21 -30.32 8.73
N GLN A 354 -14.61 -31.48 9.26
CA GLN A 354 -15.08 -32.60 8.42
C GLN A 354 -16.31 -32.20 7.61
N ASP A 355 -17.28 -31.53 8.21
CA ASP A 355 -18.46 -31.02 7.51
C ASP A 355 -18.08 -30.03 6.39
N LEU A 356 -17.06 -29.19 6.61
CA LEU A 356 -16.55 -28.30 5.57
C LEU A 356 -15.78 -29.03 4.47
N VAL A 357 -15.11 -30.14 4.80
CA VAL A 357 -14.47 -31.01 3.79
C VAL A 357 -15.50 -31.75 2.97
N ASP A 358 -16.56 -32.27 3.61
CA ASP A 358 -17.66 -32.99 2.94
C ASP A 358 -18.46 -32.05 2.01
N LYS A 359 -18.43 -30.73 2.27
CA LYS A 359 -19.03 -29.66 1.46
C LYS A 359 -18.09 -29.07 0.41
N ASP A 360 -16.91 -29.64 0.20
CA ASP A 360 -15.87 -29.13 -0.70
C ASP A 360 -15.44 -27.66 -0.43
N ILE A 361 -15.53 -27.22 0.82
CA ILE A 361 -15.10 -25.90 1.27
C ILE A 361 -13.65 -25.91 1.78
N LEU A 362 -13.29 -27.01 2.46
CA LEU A 362 -11.91 -27.29 2.88
C LEU A 362 -11.38 -28.54 2.17
N ARG A 363 -10.08 -28.57 1.95
CA ARG A 363 -9.36 -29.78 1.53
C ARG A 363 -8.26 -30.12 2.51
N GLU A 364 -7.95 -31.39 2.65
CA GLU A 364 -6.77 -31.86 3.37
C GLU A 364 -5.50 -31.49 2.56
N ASP A 365 -4.51 -30.88 3.19
CA ASP A 365 -3.26 -30.51 2.49
C ASP A 365 -2.48 -31.75 2.05
N ILE A 366 -2.47 -32.77 2.90
CA ILE A 366 -1.83 -34.06 2.64
C ILE A 366 -2.84 -35.16 3.04
N PRO A 367 -3.46 -35.83 2.07
CA PRO A 367 -4.45 -36.86 2.36
C PRO A 367 -3.93 -37.98 3.25
N GLY A 368 -4.65 -38.31 4.32
CA GLY A 368 -4.29 -39.38 5.26
C GLY A 368 -3.13 -39.07 6.21
N ALA A 369 -2.75 -37.80 6.37
CA ALA A 369 -1.72 -37.41 7.33
C ALA A 369 -2.13 -37.70 8.77
N LYS A 370 -1.20 -38.19 9.62
CA LYS A 370 -1.45 -38.44 11.05
C LYS A 370 -1.85 -37.17 11.82
N ARG A 371 -1.47 -36.00 11.34
CA ARG A 371 -1.83 -34.66 11.85
C ARG A 371 -2.28 -33.81 10.68
N PRO A 372 -3.54 -33.93 10.26
CA PRO A 372 -4.02 -33.24 9.09
C PRO A 372 -4.03 -31.71 9.28
N SER A 373 -3.66 -30.99 8.24
CA SER A 373 -3.94 -29.58 8.06
C SER A 373 -4.79 -29.41 6.82
N TYR A 374 -5.50 -28.29 6.76
CA TYR A 374 -6.50 -28.04 5.73
C TYR A 374 -6.29 -26.67 5.11
N SER A 375 -6.70 -26.53 3.85
CA SER A 375 -6.73 -25.28 3.11
C SER A 375 -8.13 -24.98 2.61
N ILE A 376 -8.48 -23.70 2.52
CA ILE A 376 -9.75 -23.24 1.93
C ILE A 376 -9.68 -23.44 0.41
N ILE A 377 -10.75 -23.93 -0.17
CA ILE A 377 -10.96 -23.97 -1.61
C ILE A 377 -11.60 -22.65 -2.01
N TYR A 378 -10.80 -21.69 -2.52
CA TYR A 378 -11.28 -20.36 -2.88
C TYR A 378 -12.25 -20.37 -4.06
N ASP A 379 -12.00 -21.21 -5.06
CA ASP A 379 -12.90 -21.44 -6.18
C ASP A 379 -13.16 -22.95 -6.35
N PRO A 380 -14.34 -23.45 -5.95
CA PRO A 380 -14.69 -24.85 -6.17
C PRO A 380 -14.76 -25.22 -7.66
N GLU A 381 -14.86 -24.24 -8.55
CA GLU A 381 -14.81 -24.45 -10.02
C GLU A 381 -13.37 -24.43 -10.55
N ASP A 382 -12.40 -23.92 -9.79
CA ASP A 382 -10.99 -24.00 -10.17
C ASP A 382 -10.54 -25.47 -10.13
N ILE A 383 -10.40 -26.04 -11.31
CA ILE A 383 -10.00 -27.43 -11.47
C ILE A 383 -8.63 -27.70 -10.85
N THR A 384 -7.75 -26.69 -10.76
CA THR A 384 -6.38 -26.86 -10.25
C THR A 384 -6.33 -27.29 -8.79
N VAL A 385 -7.30 -26.86 -7.98
CA VAL A 385 -7.39 -27.19 -6.53
C VAL A 385 -7.56 -28.69 -6.26
N PHE A 386 -8.05 -29.43 -7.26
CA PHE A 386 -8.26 -30.87 -7.15
C PHE A 386 -7.04 -31.68 -7.62
N PHE A 387 -6.00 -31.03 -8.17
CA PHE A 387 -4.82 -31.69 -8.66
C PHE A 387 -3.57 -31.36 -7.81
N SER A 388 -2.76 -32.38 -7.55
CA SER A 388 -1.43 -32.24 -6.98
C SER A 388 -0.40 -32.99 -7.81
N ASP A 389 0.90 -32.71 -7.58
CA ASP A 389 2.03 -33.34 -8.26
C ASP A 389 1.93 -33.27 -9.78
N VAL A 390 1.49 -32.11 -10.29
CA VAL A 390 1.31 -31.92 -11.73
C VAL A 390 2.66 -31.80 -12.41
N THR A 391 2.93 -32.69 -13.36
CA THR A 391 4.17 -32.71 -14.15
C THR A 391 3.83 -32.91 -15.62
N ILE A 392 4.69 -32.40 -16.51
CA ILE A 392 4.65 -32.73 -17.92
C ILE A 392 5.86 -33.59 -18.23
N GLU A 393 5.62 -34.76 -18.80
CA GLU A 393 6.68 -35.70 -19.18
C GLU A 393 6.59 -36.04 -20.68
N GLN A 394 7.75 -36.17 -21.31
CA GLN A 394 7.83 -36.66 -22.68
C GLN A 394 8.16 -38.16 -22.70
N GLN A 395 7.30 -38.94 -23.32
CA GLN A 395 7.48 -40.39 -23.50
C GLN A 395 7.23 -40.78 -24.95
N ASN A 396 8.16 -41.46 -25.59
CA ASN A 396 8.05 -41.92 -26.98
C ASN A 396 7.63 -40.84 -27.99
N GLY A 397 8.15 -39.62 -27.80
CA GLY A 397 7.83 -38.47 -28.68
C GLY A 397 6.47 -37.78 -28.40
N ASN A 398 5.72 -38.23 -27.41
CA ASN A 398 4.46 -37.62 -26.99
C ASN A 398 4.62 -36.97 -25.61
N HIS A 399 3.86 -35.88 -25.39
CA HIS A 399 3.80 -35.19 -24.12
C HIS A 399 2.59 -35.65 -23.30
N TYR A 400 2.79 -35.86 -22.02
CA TYR A 400 1.75 -36.28 -21.08
C TYR A 400 1.73 -35.38 -19.86
N ILE A 401 0.53 -34.93 -19.47
CA ILE A 401 0.31 -34.36 -18.16
C ILE A 401 0.06 -35.48 -17.15
N LYS A 402 0.82 -35.50 -16.09
CA LYS A 402 0.65 -36.44 -14.97
C LYS A 402 0.30 -35.66 -13.73
N ALA A 403 -0.67 -36.13 -12.96
CA ALA A 403 -1.13 -35.50 -11.75
C ALA A 403 -1.81 -36.50 -10.81
N MET A 404 -2.02 -36.10 -9.57
CA MET A 404 -2.91 -36.78 -8.64
C MET A 404 -4.22 -35.98 -8.50
N TYR A 405 -5.36 -36.59 -8.82
CA TYR A 405 -6.68 -35.96 -8.65
C TYR A 405 -7.28 -36.31 -7.28
N LYS A 406 -7.67 -35.30 -6.50
CA LYS A 406 -8.16 -35.42 -5.09
C LYS A 406 -7.25 -36.29 -4.22
N GLY A 407 -5.96 -36.31 -4.50
CA GLY A 407 -4.94 -37.07 -3.76
C GLY A 407 -5.07 -38.60 -3.85
N ARG A 408 -5.96 -39.13 -4.69
CA ARG A 408 -6.27 -40.58 -4.77
C ARG A 408 -6.13 -41.17 -6.15
N LEU A 409 -6.54 -40.44 -7.19
CA LEU A 409 -6.55 -40.93 -8.56
C LEU A 409 -5.34 -40.41 -9.33
N LYS A 410 -4.50 -41.33 -9.85
CA LYS A 410 -3.42 -40.97 -10.77
C LYS A 410 -4.00 -40.64 -12.14
N VAL A 411 -3.69 -39.46 -12.63
CA VAL A 411 -4.08 -38.97 -13.96
C VAL A 411 -2.87 -38.98 -14.87
N CYS A 412 -3.06 -39.45 -16.10
CA CYS A 412 -2.02 -39.40 -17.11
C CYS A 412 -2.69 -39.20 -18.47
N GLU A 413 -2.69 -37.96 -18.94
CA GLU A 413 -3.36 -37.57 -20.18
C GLU A 413 -2.36 -37.10 -21.22
N ARG A 414 -2.58 -37.53 -22.48
CA ARG A 414 -1.77 -37.05 -23.57
C ARG A 414 -2.16 -35.62 -23.95
N ILE A 415 -1.17 -34.75 -24.06
CA ILE A 415 -1.35 -33.35 -24.44
C ILE A 415 -0.67 -33.05 -25.78
N LEU A 416 -1.12 -32.01 -26.46
CA LEU A 416 -0.51 -31.56 -27.70
C LEU A 416 0.90 -30.97 -27.39
N PRO A 417 1.90 -31.25 -28.27
CA PRO A 417 3.24 -30.69 -28.09
C PRO A 417 3.25 -29.15 -27.96
N LEU A 418 2.41 -28.48 -28.74
CA LEU A 418 2.28 -27.01 -28.69
C LEU A 418 1.78 -26.53 -27.31
N ASP A 419 0.84 -27.23 -26.68
CA ASP A 419 0.33 -26.86 -25.36
C ASP A 419 1.37 -27.14 -24.27
N ALA A 420 2.16 -28.20 -24.39
CA ALA A 420 3.30 -28.48 -23.52
C ALA A 420 4.33 -27.33 -23.58
N GLU A 421 4.72 -26.96 -24.82
CA GLU A 421 5.67 -25.86 -25.06
C GLU A 421 5.16 -24.52 -24.51
N ARG A 422 3.88 -24.19 -24.73
CA ARG A 422 3.26 -22.95 -24.20
C ARG A 422 3.19 -22.93 -22.69
N PHE A 423 2.92 -24.08 -22.06
CA PHE A 423 2.93 -24.18 -20.60
C PHE A 423 4.34 -23.99 -20.04
N GLU A 424 5.36 -24.64 -20.63
CA GLU A 424 6.76 -24.48 -20.20
C GLU A 424 7.27 -23.03 -20.36
N LYS A 425 6.77 -22.30 -21.36
CA LYS A 425 7.07 -20.87 -21.57
C LYS A 425 6.25 -19.92 -20.70
N GLY A 426 5.26 -20.42 -19.95
CA GLY A 426 4.35 -19.61 -19.15
C GLY A 426 3.20 -18.96 -19.93
N ASP A 427 3.05 -19.25 -21.24
CA ASP A 427 2.01 -18.69 -22.10
C ASP A 427 0.65 -19.40 -21.95
N LEU A 428 0.61 -20.53 -21.30
CA LEU A 428 -0.59 -21.32 -21.03
C LEU A 428 -0.70 -21.59 -19.53
N PRO A 429 -1.63 -20.97 -18.80
CA PRO A 429 -1.86 -21.23 -17.38
C PRO A 429 -2.22 -22.70 -17.11
N LEU A 430 -1.81 -23.20 -15.94
CA LEU A 430 -2.08 -24.59 -15.50
C LEU A 430 -3.58 -24.90 -15.51
N GLU A 431 -4.39 -23.95 -15.05
CA GLU A 431 -5.85 -24.06 -15.06
C GLU A 431 -6.41 -24.37 -16.44
N ASN A 432 -5.97 -23.63 -17.46
CA ASN A 432 -6.42 -23.83 -18.83
C ASN A 432 -5.93 -25.17 -19.41
N LEU A 433 -4.74 -25.60 -19.02
CA LEU A 433 -4.20 -26.90 -19.43
C LEU A 433 -5.02 -28.04 -18.81
N LEU A 434 -5.28 -27.99 -17.50
CA LEU A 434 -6.09 -29.00 -16.81
C LEU A 434 -7.55 -28.97 -17.26
N ALA A 435 -8.13 -27.80 -17.47
CA ALA A 435 -9.49 -27.66 -18.00
C ALA A 435 -9.63 -28.31 -19.39
N LYS A 436 -8.60 -28.18 -20.24
CA LYS A 436 -8.60 -28.74 -21.58
C LYS A 436 -8.49 -30.26 -21.59
N TYR A 437 -7.64 -30.84 -20.73
CA TYR A 437 -7.29 -32.28 -20.82
C TYR A 437 -7.87 -33.15 -19.71
N CYS A 438 -8.31 -32.55 -18.61
CA CYS A 438 -8.76 -33.27 -17.41
C CYS A 438 -10.18 -32.88 -16.95
N SER A 439 -10.94 -32.08 -17.70
CA SER A 439 -12.29 -31.62 -17.35
C SER A 439 -13.31 -32.74 -17.10
N TYR A 440 -13.13 -33.91 -17.74
CA TYR A 440 -14.01 -35.06 -17.58
C TYR A 440 -14.03 -35.62 -16.14
N LEU A 441 -13.00 -35.36 -15.34
CA LEU A 441 -12.93 -35.79 -13.94
C LEU A 441 -13.89 -35.03 -13.00
N ARG A 442 -14.46 -33.92 -13.47
CA ARG A 442 -15.51 -33.18 -12.74
C ARG A 442 -16.89 -33.83 -12.81
N ILE A 443 -17.11 -34.69 -13.78
CA ILE A 443 -18.43 -35.29 -14.09
C ILE A 443 -18.61 -36.64 -13.38
N SER A 444 -17.57 -37.16 -12.76
CA SER A 444 -17.56 -38.40 -11.99
C SER A 444 -17.40 -38.10 -10.48
#